data_e4f1fcb50ff32bad4d6619dac477cc91
#
_entry.id   e4f1fcb50ff32bad4d6619dac477cc91
#
_cell.length_a   1.000
_cell.length_b   1.000
_cell.length_c   1.000
_cell.angle_alpha   90.00
_cell.angle_beta   90.00
_cell.angle_gamma   90.00
#
_symmetry.space_group_name_H-M   'P 1'
#
loop_
_entity.id
_entity.type
_entity.pdbx_description
1 polymer ?
#
loop_
_entity_poly.entity_id
_entity_poly.type
_entity_poly.pdbx_seq_one_letter_code
_entity_poly.pdbx_strand_id
1 'polypeptide(L)'
;MKYSSVSQLGYRDLLHPWYDNAMTKPHFILASASPRRITLLSQIGISPDNVVPADIDETPLAKELPRQLGKRLSLLKAKTVATSHPDAFVLAADTVVACGRRILPKANRVEDAEQCLGMLSGRSHRVFSGIALITPKSEIFTRIVETSVTFKRLDKKDLASYLSSGEWEGKAGGYAIQGLAAGFIRQIKGSYSNVVGLPLFETTQLLQGAGFQVFK
;
A
#
# COMPACT_ATOMS: atom_id res chain seq x y z
N MET A 1 11.32 74.80 26.59
CA MET A 1 11.84 73.86 25.57
C MET A 1 10.93 72.68 25.61
N LYS A 2 10.15 72.47 24.55
CA LYS A 2 9.18 71.37 24.40
C LYS A 2 9.87 70.18 23.78
N TYR A 3 9.87 69.01 24.43
CA TYR A 3 10.22 67.74 23.78
C TYR A 3 8.94 67.05 23.31
N SER A 4 8.82 66.94 22.02
CA SER A 4 7.74 66.24 21.34
C SER A 4 7.89 64.72 21.49
N SER A 5 6.77 64.10 21.82
CA SER A 5 6.57 62.66 21.89
C SER A 5 6.77 61.96 20.54
N VAL A 6 7.69 61.01 20.47
CA VAL A 6 7.80 60.07 19.37
C VAL A 6 6.83 58.96 19.63
N SER A 7 5.83 58.82 18.77
CA SER A 7 4.82 57.78 18.77
C SER A 7 5.48 56.40 18.51
N GLN A 8 5.25 55.44 19.42
CA GLN A 8 5.52 54.04 19.22
C GLN A 8 4.59 53.51 18.11
N LEU A 9 5.08 53.49 16.89
CA LEU A 9 4.51 52.64 15.85
C LEU A 9 4.87 51.20 16.16
N GLY A 10 3.84 50.39 16.40
CA GLY A 10 3.96 49.00 16.85
C GLY A 10 4.67 48.13 15.80
N TYR A 11 5.60 47.35 16.28
CA TYR A 11 6.35 46.31 15.56
C TYR A 11 5.44 45.21 14.97
N ARG A 12 4.11 45.37 15.03
CA ARG A 12 3.11 44.39 14.56
C ARG A 12 2.72 44.57 13.08
N ASP A 13 3.00 45.71 12.47
CA ASP A 13 2.51 46.01 11.11
C ASP A 13 3.53 45.70 9.99
N LEU A 14 4.67 45.09 10.35
CA LEU A 14 5.69 44.66 9.40
C LEU A 14 5.75 43.13 9.18
N LEU A 15 4.82 42.39 9.73
CA LEU A 15 4.72 40.96 9.43
C LEU A 15 3.97 40.81 8.11
N HIS A 16 4.73 40.41 7.10
CA HIS A 16 4.33 40.16 5.72
C HIS A 16 3.04 39.32 5.64
N PRO A 17 2.17 39.58 4.64
CA PRO A 17 0.91 38.85 4.41
C PRO A 17 1.10 37.37 4.00
N TRP A 18 2.29 36.79 4.18
CA TRP A 18 2.64 35.43 3.84
C TRP A 18 2.51 34.43 5.00
N TYR A 19 2.16 34.89 6.23
CA TYR A 19 2.13 34.04 7.42
C TYR A 19 0.76 33.47 7.79
N ASP A 20 -0.30 33.87 7.08
CA ASP A 20 -1.68 33.41 7.37
C ASP A 20 -2.20 32.40 6.32
N ASN A 21 -1.33 31.58 5.76
CA ASN A 21 -1.77 30.31 5.21
C ASN A 21 -1.60 29.27 6.33
N ALA A 22 -2.60 29.14 7.20
CA ALA A 22 -2.78 27.94 8.01
C ALA A 22 -2.74 26.76 7.02
N MET A 23 -1.57 26.13 6.87
CA MET A 23 -1.42 24.95 6.02
C MET A 23 -2.33 23.88 6.61
N THR A 24 -3.56 23.84 6.14
CA THR A 24 -4.46 22.73 6.42
C THR A 24 -3.73 21.46 6.04
N LYS A 25 -3.56 20.57 7.01
CA LYS A 25 -2.93 19.26 6.75
C LYS A 25 -3.53 18.70 5.46
N PRO A 26 -2.71 18.36 4.46
CA PRO A 26 -3.23 17.87 3.19
C PRO A 26 -4.05 16.60 3.45
N HIS A 27 -5.26 16.56 2.90
CA HIS A 27 -6.16 15.42 3.03
C HIS A 27 -5.54 14.18 2.40
N PHE A 28 -5.49 13.07 3.15
CA PHE A 28 -4.86 11.82 2.72
C PHE A 28 -5.85 10.66 2.72
N ILE A 29 -6.02 10.05 1.55
CA ILE A 29 -6.96 8.96 1.32
C ILE A 29 -6.21 7.68 0.96
N LEU A 30 -6.58 6.58 1.60
CA LEU A 30 -6.16 5.24 1.22
C LEU A 30 -7.25 4.58 0.34
N ALA A 31 -6.97 4.40 -0.94
CA ALA A 31 -7.86 3.73 -1.89
C ALA A 31 -7.71 2.19 -1.79
N SER A 32 -8.20 1.60 -0.69
CA SER A 32 -8.05 0.17 -0.41
C SER A 32 -9.03 -0.33 0.64
N ALA A 33 -9.58 -1.53 0.44
CA ALA A 33 -10.38 -2.25 1.44
C ALA A 33 -9.54 -3.08 2.43
N SER A 34 -8.20 -3.09 2.30
CA SER A 34 -7.32 -3.98 3.08
C SER A 34 -6.98 -3.40 4.46
N PRO A 35 -7.42 -4.02 5.58
CA PRO A 35 -7.05 -3.55 6.93
C PRO A 35 -5.54 -3.59 7.18
N ARG A 36 -4.83 -4.55 6.55
CA ARG A 36 -3.37 -4.68 6.68
C ARG A 36 -2.62 -3.46 6.18
N ARG A 37 -3.12 -2.78 5.15
CA ARG A 37 -2.50 -1.54 4.63
C ARG A 37 -2.66 -0.37 5.58
N ILE A 38 -3.80 -0.29 6.28
CA ILE A 38 -4.01 0.70 7.34
C ILE A 38 -3.01 0.47 8.47
N THR A 39 -2.87 -0.78 8.94
CA THR A 39 -1.90 -1.15 9.97
C THR A 39 -0.46 -0.84 9.53
N LEU A 40 -0.10 -1.12 8.29
CA LEU A 40 1.22 -0.80 7.76
C LEU A 40 1.49 0.71 7.73
N LEU A 41 0.53 1.53 7.29
CA LEU A 41 0.67 2.98 7.31
C LEU A 41 0.83 3.51 8.74
N SER A 42 0.09 2.95 9.71
CA SER A 42 0.21 3.36 11.11
C SER A 42 1.60 3.08 11.70
N GLN A 43 2.33 2.05 11.23
CA GLN A 43 3.71 1.77 11.65
C GLN A 43 4.69 2.90 11.31
N ILE A 44 4.39 3.68 10.28
CA ILE A 44 5.19 4.85 9.87
C ILE A 44 4.54 6.19 10.26
N GLY A 45 3.61 6.14 11.22
CA GLY A 45 2.95 7.34 11.77
C GLY A 45 1.94 7.98 10.82
N ILE A 46 1.49 7.29 9.77
CA ILE A 46 0.48 7.79 8.84
C ILE A 46 -0.87 7.17 9.16
N SER A 47 -1.86 8.04 9.38
CA SER A 47 -3.27 7.65 9.45
C SER A 47 -4.00 8.31 8.30
N PRO A 48 -4.64 7.54 7.38
CA PRO A 48 -5.47 8.13 6.34
C PRO A 48 -6.68 8.83 6.97
N ASP A 49 -7.04 9.99 6.42
CA ASP A 49 -8.24 10.72 6.84
C ASP A 49 -9.51 9.97 6.38
N ASN A 50 -9.43 9.31 5.22
CA ASN A 50 -10.47 8.42 4.71
C ASN A 50 -9.88 7.14 4.12
N VAL A 51 -10.66 6.06 4.23
CA VAL A 51 -10.40 4.78 3.57
C VAL A 51 -11.53 4.53 2.59
N VAL A 52 -11.22 4.58 1.29
CA VAL A 52 -12.21 4.50 0.21
C VAL A 52 -11.85 3.33 -0.71
N PRO A 53 -12.54 2.17 -0.60
CA PRO A 53 -12.33 1.07 -1.53
C PRO A 53 -12.65 1.50 -2.97
N ALA A 54 -11.77 1.12 -3.92
CA ALA A 54 -12.05 1.31 -5.33
C ALA A 54 -12.80 0.08 -5.86
N ASP A 55 -13.96 0.32 -6.47
CA ASP A 55 -14.71 -0.71 -7.20
C ASP A 55 -14.23 -0.74 -8.65
N ILE A 56 -13.40 -1.74 -8.97
CA ILE A 56 -12.81 -1.92 -10.29
C ILE A 56 -12.77 -3.40 -10.67
N ASP A 57 -12.74 -3.69 -11.97
CA ASP A 57 -12.44 -5.04 -12.45
C ASP A 57 -10.95 -5.37 -12.25
N GLU A 58 -10.68 -6.33 -11.36
CA GLU A 58 -9.34 -6.84 -11.05
C GLU A 58 -8.90 -8.00 -11.96
N THR A 59 -9.70 -8.39 -12.93
CA THR A 59 -9.40 -9.52 -13.83
C THR A 59 -8.11 -9.27 -14.61
N PRO A 60 -7.15 -10.23 -14.61
CA PRO A 60 -5.96 -10.14 -15.42
C PRO A 60 -6.30 -10.10 -16.92
N LEU A 61 -5.64 -9.24 -17.68
CA LEU A 61 -5.76 -9.20 -19.12
C LEU A 61 -5.05 -10.41 -19.77
N ALA A 62 -5.44 -10.74 -21.00
CA ALA A 62 -4.80 -11.82 -21.73
C ALA A 62 -3.28 -11.61 -21.83
N LYS A 63 -2.51 -12.64 -21.42
CA LYS A 63 -1.04 -12.62 -21.38
C LYS A 63 -0.41 -11.56 -20.47
N GLU A 64 -1.17 -10.90 -19.59
CA GLU A 64 -0.65 -9.91 -18.66
C GLU A 64 0.31 -10.56 -17.65
N LEU A 65 1.49 -9.97 -17.49
CA LEU A 65 2.48 -10.43 -16.52
C LEU A 65 2.13 -9.96 -15.11
N PRO A 66 2.51 -10.71 -14.05
CA PRO A 66 2.20 -10.34 -12.66
C PRO A 66 2.61 -8.91 -12.30
N ARG A 67 3.78 -8.47 -12.77
CA ARG A 67 4.30 -7.12 -12.57
C ARG A 67 3.43 -6.05 -13.25
N GLN A 68 2.93 -6.35 -14.43
CA GLN A 68 2.06 -5.44 -15.21
C GLN A 68 0.70 -5.31 -14.53
N LEU A 69 0.12 -6.44 -14.09
CA LEU A 69 -1.15 -6.48 -13.37
C LEU A 69 -1.10 -5.62 -12.12
N GLY A 70 -0.10 -5.81 -11.23
CA GLY A 70 0.03 -5.03 -10.01
C GLY A 70 0.17 -3.53 -10.27
N LYS A 71 0.93 -3.14 -11.33
CA LYS A 71 1.06 -1.74 -11.73
C LYS A 71 -0.27 -1.17 -12.25
N ARG A 72 -0.95 -1.89 -13.12
CA ARG A 72 -2.23 -1.46 -13.71
C ARG A 72 -3.30 -1.28 -12.66
N LEU A 73 -3.49 -2.29 -11.80
CA LEU A 73 -4.55 -2.27 -10.78
C LEU A 73 -4.30 -1.17 -9.74
N SER A 74 -3.07 -0.99 -9.25
CA SER A 74 -2.77 0.09 -8.31
C SER A 74 -3.07 1.46 -8.90
N LEU A 75 -2.69 1.70 -10.16
CA LEU A 75 -2.96 2.97 -10.84
C LEU A 75 -4.46 3.18 -11.08
N LEU A 76 -5.17 2.14 -11.52
CA LEU A 76 -6.62 2.23 -11.77
C LEU A 76 -7.37 2.54 -10.49
N LYS A 77 -7.05 1.85 -9.37
CA LYS A 77 -7.63 2.13 -8.05
C LYS A 77 -7.40 3.58 -7.61
N ALA A 78 -6.18 4.09 -7.77
CA ALA A 78 -5.87 5.48 -7.42
C ALA A 78 -6.68 6.46 -8.26
N LYS A 79 -6.76 6.26 -9.57
CA LYS A 79 -7.52 7.13 -10.48
C LYS A 79 -9.01 7.14 -10.17
N THR A 80 -9.61 5.97 -9.94
CA THR A 80 -11.04 5.84 -9.62
C THR A 80 -11.40 6.66 -8.39
N VAL A 81 -10.61 6.56 -7.32
CA VAL A 81 -10.88 7.31 -6.08
C VAL A 81 -10.53 8.79 -6.21
N ALA A 82 -9.43 9.14 -6.89
CA ALA A 82 -9.03 10.55 -7.07
C ALA A 82 -10.07 11.38 -7.85
N THR A 83 -10.83 10.76 -8.75
CA THR A 83 -11.90 11.46 -9.49
C THR A 83 -12.93 12.11 -8.56
N SER A 84 -13.26 11.46 -7.44
CA SER A 84 -14.19 11.99 -6.44
C SER A 84 -13.53 12.79 -5.34
N HIS A 85 -12.18 12.87 -5.32
CA HIS A 85 -11.40 13.53 -4.27
C HIS A 85 -10.23 14.32 -4.88
N PRO A 86 -10.50 15.37 -5.70
CA PRO A 86 -9.46 16.07 -6.47
C PRO A 86 -8.43 16.80 -5.60
N ASP A 87 -8.82 17.22 -4.39
CA ASP A 87 -7.97 18.01 -3.48
C ASP A 87 -7.19 17.15 -2.46
N ALA A 88 -7.18 15.81 -2.64
CA ALA A 88 -6.55 14.88 -1.72
C ALA A 88 -5.31 14.21 -2.31
N PHE A 89 -4.38 13.81 -1.44
CA PHE A 89 -3.42 12.77 -1.77
C PHE A 89 -4.12 11.42 -1.73
N VAL A 90 -4.15 10.70 -2.84
CA VAL A 90 -4.80 9.39 -2.96
C VAL A 90 -3.73 8.32 -3.17
N LEU A 91 -3.54 7.46 -2.17
CA LEU A 91 -2.64 6.31 -2.22
C LEU A 91 -3.44 5.04 -2.52
N ALA A 92 -3.04 4.30 -3.53
CA ALA A 92 -3.55 2.97 -3.80
C ALA A 92 -2.41 1.95 -3.87
N ALA A 93 -2.72 0.70 -3.58
CA ALA A 93 -1.83 -0.41 -3.78
C ALA A 93 -2.57 -1.65 -4.28
N ASP A 94 -1.86 -2.49 -5.03
CA ASP A 94 -2.33 -3.82 -5.40
C ASP A 94 -1.23 -4.84 -5.25
N THR A 95 -1.57 -6.06 -4.79
CA THR A 95 -0.59 -7.10 -4.46
C THR A 95 -0.91 -8.37 -5.22
N VAL A 96 0.04 -8.82 -6.01
CA VAL A 96 -0.05 -10.01 -6.88
C VAL A 96 0.98 -11.03 -6.42
N VAL A 97 0.53 -12.26 -6.15
CA VAL A 97 1.41 -13.41 -5.89
C VAL A 97 1.55 -14.23 -7.15
N ALA A 98 2.78 -14.63 -7.49
CA ALA A 98 3.03 -15.43 -8.69
C ALA A 98 4.11 -16.50 -8.49
N CYS A 99 3.84 -17.70 -8.99
CA CYS A 99 4.80 -18.79 -9.09
C CYS A 99 5.30 -18.85 -10.55
N GLY A 100 6.55 -18.45 -10.78
CA GLY A 100 7.04 -18.19 -12.14
C GLY A 100 6.24 -17.06 -12.80
N ARG A 101 5.59 -17.38 -13.93
CA ARG A 101 4.71 -16.45 -14.68
C ARG A 101 3.23 -16.59 -14.30
N ARG A 102 2.88 -17.65 -13.55
CA ARG A 102 1.50 -17.95 -13.18
C ARG A 102 1.08 -17.07 -12.02
N ILE A 103 0.09 -16.23 -12.23
CA ILE A 103 -0.58 -15.45 -11.20
C ILE A 103 -1.42 -16.41 -10.34
N LEU A 104 -1.28 -16.29 -9.01
CA LEU A 104 -2.09 -17.03 -8.06
C LEU A 104 -3.25 -16.14 -7.60
N PRO A 105 -4.50 -16.61 -7.71
CA PRO A 105 -5.67 -15.80 -7.37
C PRO A 105 -5.75 -15.52 -5.87
N LYS A 106 -6.66 -14.64 -5.48
CA LYS A 106 -7.18 -14.58 -4.11
C LYS A 106 -7.95 -15.88 -3.86
N ALA A 107 -7.65 -16.56 -2.76
CA ALA A 107 -8.38 -17.75 -2.37
C ALA A 107 -9.70 -17.35 -1.71
N ASN A 108 -10.80 -17.70 -2.34
CA ASN A 108 -12.15 -17.47 -1.82
C ASN A 108 -12.81 -18.77 -1.32
N ARG A 109 -12.23 -19.90 -1.67
CA ARG A 109 -12.66 -21.25 -1.24
C ARG A 109 -11.42 -22.01 -0.78
N VAL A 110 -11.64 -23.04 0.06
CA VAL A 110 -10.56 -23.87 0.61
C VAL A 110 -9.75 -24.56 -0.48
N GLU A 111 -10.42 -25.00 -1.57
CA GLU A 111 -9.77 -25.66 -2.70
C GLU A 111 -8.81 -24.69 -3.43
N ASP A 112 -9.16 -23.41 -3.54
CA ASP A 112 -8.29 -22.40 -4.13
C ASP A 112 -7.02 -22.21 -3.29
N ALA A 113 -7.18 -22.20 -1.95
CA ALA A 113 -6.07 -22.10 -1.01
C ALA A 113 -5.17 -23.34 -1.08
N GLU A 114 -5.75 -24.54 -1.06
CA GLU A 114 -5.03 -25.81 -1.15
C GLU A 114 -4.22 -25.87 -2.45
N GLN A 115 -4.82 -25.53 -3.58
CA GLN A 115 -4.13 -25.49 -4.86
C GLN A 115 -2.97 -24.48 -4.86
N CYS A 116 -3.18 -23.27 -4.32
CA CYS A 116 -2.13 -22.27 -4.21
C CYS A 116 -0.96 -22.78 -3.34
N LEU A 117 -1.24 -23.25 -2.14
CA LEU A 117 -0.24 -23.76 -1.20
C LEU A 117 0.53 -24.95 -1.77
N GLY A 118 -0.15 -25.86 -2.48
CA GLY A 118 0.49 -26.97 -3.18
C GLY A 118 1.50 -26.49 -4.24
N MET A 119 1.19 -25.43 -4.97
CA MET A 119 2.12 -24.81 -5.93
C MET A 119 3.30 -24.10 -5.24
N LEU A 120 3.10 -23.54 -4.05
CA LEU A 120 4.12 -22.81 -3.29
C LEU A 120 5.04 -23.73 -2.47
N SER A 121 4.58 -24.92 -2.13
CA SER A 121 5.28 -25.89 -1.27
C SER A 121 6.68 -26.23 -1.82
N GLY A 122 7.72 -26.00 -1.00
CA GLY A 122 9.11 -26.27 -1.33
C GLY A 122 9.72 -25.36 -2.41
N ARG A 123 9.06 -24.26 -2.77
CA ARG A 123 9.48 -23.38 -3.88
C ARG A 123 9.62 -21.95 -3.45
N SER A 124 10.36 -21.19 -4.29
CA SER A 124 10.36 -19.74 -4.26
C SER A 124 9.29 -19.21 -5.21
N HIS A 125 8.58 -18.20 -4.73
CA HIS A 125 7.59 -17.46 -5.50
C HIS A 125 7.83 -15.96 -5.35
N ARG A 126 7.12 -15.14 -6.12
CA ARG A 126 7.28 -13.68 -6.12
C ARG A 126 5.99 -13.01 -5.71
N VAL A 127 6.15 -11.95 -4.92
CA VAL A 127 5.09 -11.03 -4.54
C VAL A 127 5.40 -9.68 -5.16
N PHE A 128 4.51 -9.19 -6.00
CA PHE A 128 4.59 -7.89 -6.65
C PHE A 128 3.53 -6.97 -6.04
N SER A 129 3.95 -5.84 -5.47
CA SER A 129 3.00 -4.80 -5.13
C SER A 129 3.23 -3.57 -5.99
N GLY A 130 2.19 -3.20 -6.73
CA GLY A 130 2.08 -1.89 -7.33
C GLY A 130 1.61 -0.90 -6.29
N ILE A 131 2.21 0.29 -6.26
CA ILE A 131 1.71 1.45 -5.54
C ILE A 131 1.55 2.63 -6.49
N ALA A 132 0.48 3.38 -6.31
CA ALA A 132 0.19 4.59 -7.06
C ALA A 132 -0.25 5.69 -6.09
N LEU A 133 0.33 6.88 -6.26
CA LEU A 133 -0.02 8.08 -5.53
C LEU A 133 -0.48 9.13 -6.53
N ILE A 134 -1.64 9.74 -6.28
CA ILE A 134 -2.13 10.91 -7.01
C ILE A 134 -2.16 12.08 -6.03
N THR A 135 -1.59 13.21 -6.43
CA THR A 135 -1.54 14.42 -5.61
C THR A 135 -2.73 15.35 -5.90
N PRO A 136 -3.00 16.36 -5.03
CA PRO A 136 -3.99 17.40 -5.33
C PRO A 136 -3.70 18.20 -6.61
N LYS A 137 -2.46 18.16 -7.10
CA LYS A 137 -2.07 18.76 -8.38
C LYS A 137 -2.26 17.82 -9.57
N SER A 138 -2.93 16.68 -9.36
CA SER A 138 -3.11 15.63 -10.36
C SER A 138 -1.82 14.99 -10.88
N GLU A 139 -0.70 15.14 -10.16
CA GLU A 139 0.53 14.44 -10.46
C GLU A 139 0.41 12.97 -10.09
N ILE A 140 0.92 12.08 -10.93
CA ILE A 140 0.81 10.62 -10.76
C ILE A 140 2.20 10.02 -10.56
N PHE A 141 2.38 9.40 -9.40
CA PHE A 141 3.60 8.66 -9.07
C PHE A 141 3.30 7.18 -8.94
N THR A 142 4.10 6.32 -9.52
CA THR A 142 3.92 4.87 -9.42
C THR A 142 5.24 4.17 -9.11
N ARG A 143 5.16 3.06 -8.34
CA ARG A 143 6.26 2.11 -8.15
C ARG A 143 5.71 0.70 -8.22
N ILE A 144 6.60 -0.24 -8.52
CA ILE A 144 6.34 -1.67 -8.44
C ILE A 144 7.48 -2.33 -7.70
N VAL A 145 7.16 -3.01 -6.63
CA VAL A 145 8.12 -3.66 -5.74
C VAL A 145 7.97 -5.17 -5.84
N GLU A 146 9.09 -5.85 -5.95
CA GLU A 146 9.16 -7.30 -6.04
C GLU A 146 9.85 -7.86 -4.80
N THR A 147 9.27 -8.91 -4.21
CA THR A 147 9.85 -9.67 -3.11
C THR A 147 9.76 -11.15 -3.42
N SER A 148 10.87 -11.86 -3.28
CA SER A 148 10.89 -13.32 -3.39
C SER A 148 10.69 -13.94 -2.01
N VAL A 149 9.77 -14.91 -1.94
CA VAL A 149 9.45 -15.68 -0.72
C VAL A 149 9.68 -17.15 -1.00
N THR A 150 10.41 -17.85 -0.11
CA THR A 150 10.69 -19.28 -0.23
C THR A 150 9.98 -20.05 0.88
N PHE A 151 9.13 -20.99 0.51
CA PHE A 151 8.45 -21.88 1.45
C PHE A 151 9.26 -23.15 1.73
N LYS A 152 9.12 -23.70 2.93
CA LYS A 152 9.48 -25.09 3.21
C LYS A 152 8.58 -26.02 2.39
N ARG A 153 8.98 -27.28 2.22
CA ARG A 153 8.05 -28.32 1.74
C ARG A 153 6.96 -28.52 2.80
N LEU A 154 5.71 -28.31 2.39
CA LEU A 154 4.53 -28.51 3.26
C LEU A 154 4.14 -29.99 3.23
N ASP A 155 3.93 -30.56 4.40
CA ASP A 155 3.36 -31.88 4.53
C ASP A 155 1.82 -31.81 4.66
N LYS A 156 1.16 -32.99 4.74
CA LYS A 156 -0.30 -33.05 4.86
C LYS A 156 -0.82 -32.40 6.14
N LYS A 157 -0.05 -32.45 7.24
CA LYS A 157 -0.43 -31.88 8.53
C LYS A 157 -0.34 -30.35 8.49
N ASP A 158 0.73 -29.83 7.89
CA ASP A 158 0.89 -28.39 7.66
C ASP A 158 -0.31 -27.83 6.88
N LEU A 159 -0.64 -28.48 5.75
CA LEU A 159 -1.76 -28.06 4.90
C LEU A 159 -3.09 -28.12 5.63
N ALA A 160 -3.42 -29.26 6.25
CA ALA A 160 -4.68 -29.43 6.96
C ALA A 160 -4.84 -28.42 8.11
N SER A 161 -3.78 -28.20 8.90
CA SER A 161 -3.78 -27.25 10.00
C SER A 161 -3.98 -25.81 9.52
N TYR A 162 -3.29 -25.43 8.44
CA TYR A 162 -3.42 -24.09 7.90
C TYR A 162 -4.77 -23.84 7.22
N LEU A 163 -5.27 -24.80 6.45
CA LEU A 163 -6.59 -24.67 5.80
C LEU A 163 -7.72 -24.57 6.83
N SER A 164 -7.63 -25.30 7.94
CA SER A 164 -8.64 -25.21 9.02
C SER A 164 -8.63 -23.87 9.76
N SER A 165 -7.53 -23.09 9.70
CA SER A 165 -7.44 -21.78 10.37
C SER A 165 -8.27 -20.69 9.71
N GLY A 166 -8.61 -20.82 8.42
CA GLY A 166 -9.27 -19.78 7.64
C GLY A 166 -8.38 -18.57 7.28
N GLU A 167 -7.13 -18.52 7.72
CA GLU A 167 -6.24 -17.36 7.46
C GLU A 167 -5.97 -17.08 5.96
N TRP A 168 -6.23 -18.06 5.12
CA TRP A 168 -6.07 -18.01 3.67
C TRP A 168 -7.16 -17.18 2.98
N GLU A 169 -8.31 -16.99 3.62
CA GLU A 169 -9.49 -16.38 3.00
C GLU A 169 -9.21 -14.95 2.49
N GLY A 170 -9.52 -14.70 1.22
CA GLY A 170 -9.31 -13.42 0.55
C GLY A 170 -7.83 -13.04 0.35
N LYS A 171 -6.89 -13.99 0.51
CA LYS A 171 -5.45 -13.70 0.34
C LYS A 171 -4.96 -14.16 -1.02
N ALA A 172 -4.23 -13.29 -1.72
CA ALA A 172 -3.53 -13.65 -2.94
C ALA A 172 -2.52 -14.78 -2.66
N GLY A 173 -2.57 -15.85 -3.46
CA GLY A 173 -1.74 -17.03 -3.24
C GLY A 173 -2.15 -17.87 -2.02
N GLY A 174 -3.29 -17.59 -1.40
CA GLY A 174 -3.87 -18.40 -0.32
C GLY A 174 -3.09 -18.37 1.00
N TYR A 175 -2.31 -17.32 1.30
CA TYR A 175 -1.60 -17.25 2.58
C TYR A 175 -1.44 -15.82 3.14
N ALA A 176 -1.32 -15.74 4.46
CA ALA A 176 -1.01 -14.51 5.19
C ALA A 176 0.34 -14.66 5.90
N ILE A 177 1.36 -13.88 5.48
CA ILE A 177 2.69 -13.93 6.10
C ILE A 177 2.70 -13.53 7.58
N GLN A 178 1.71 -12.75 8.02
CA GLN A 178 1.57 -12.27 9.40
C GLN A 178 0.96 -13.29 10.36
N GLY A 179 0.42 -14.40 9.84
CA GLY A 179 -0.23 -15.46 10.60
C GLY A 179 0.56 -16.75 10.61
N LEU A 180 -0.14 -17.87 10.70
CA LEU A 180 0.42 -19.23 10.80
C LEU A 180 1.37 -19.56 9.64
N ALA A 181 1.11 -19.00 8.44
CA ALA A 181 1.99 -19.20 7.28
C ALA A 181 3.41 -18.65 7.48
N ALA A 182 3.66 -17.79 8.47
CA ALA A 182 5.01 -17.38 8.83
C ALA A 182 5.92 -18.59 9.14
N GLY A 183 5.37 -19.63 9.76
CA GLY A 183 6.07 -20.87 10.05
C GLY A 183 6.46 -21.72 8.81
N PHE A 184 5.92 -21.38 7.63
CA PHE A 184 6.25 -22.03 6.37
C PHE A 184 7.38 -21.35 5.60
N ILE A 185 7.71 -20.11 5.96
CA ILE A 185 8.64 -19.26 5.20
C ILE A 185 10.07 -19.51 5.67
N ARG A 186 10.91 -19.98 4.76
CA ARG A 186 12.34 -20.19 4.98
C ARG A 186 13.16 -18.95 4.72
N GLN A 187 12.74 -18.13 3.74
CA GLN A 187 13.52 -16.99 3.31
C GLN A 187 12.63 -15.94 2.65
N ILE A 188 12.96 -14.67 2.90
CA ILE A 188 12.45 -13.50 2.18
C ILE A 188 13.64 -12.76 1.59
N LYS A 189 13.60 -12.45 0.29
CA LYS A 189 14.54 -11.55 -0.39
C LYS A 189 13.76 -10.34 -0.88
N GLY A 190 13.90 -9.21 -0.19
CA GLY A 190 13.18 -7.96 -0.42
C GLY A 190 12.44 -7.46 0.82
N SER A 191 11.29 -6.86 0.63
CA SER A 191 10.53 -6.17 1.68
C SER A 191 9.44 -7.06 2.30
N TYR A 192 9.48 -7.23 3.63
CA TYR A 192 8.41 -7.90 4.38
C TYR A 192 7.07 -7.17 4.24
N SER A 193 7.09 -5.83 4.37
CA SER A 193 5.88 -5.02 4.25
C SER A 193 5.27 -5.09 2.84
N ASN A 194 6.09 -5.32 1.80
CA ASN A 194 5.62 -5.62 0.46
C ASN A 194 4.80 -6.92 0.43
N VAL A 195 5.27 -7.99 1.08
CA VAL A 195 4.54 -9.27 1.15
C VAL A 195 3.24 -9.14 1.93
N VAL A 196 3.22 -8.33 2.99
CA VAL A 196 1.99 -8.00 3.75
C VAL A 196 0.98 -7.25 2.88
N GLY A 197 1.45 -6.36 1.97
CA GLY A 197 0.58 -5.71 1.00
C GLY A 197 0.81 -4.21 0.74
N LEU A 198 1.82 -3.60 1.38
CA LEU A 198 2.23 -2.22 1.13
C LEU A 198 3.73 -2.05 1.41
N PRO A 199 4.57 -1.84 0.39
CA PRO A 199 6.01 -1.65 0.58
C PRO A 199 6.28 -0.28 1.20
N LEU A 200 6.53 -0.25 2.52
CA LEU A 200 6.60 0.99 3.30
C LEU A 200 7.74 1.91 2.89
N PHE A 201 8.92 1.37 2.55
CA PHE A 201 10.04 2.20 2.10
C PHE A 201 9.68 2.98 0.85
N GLU A 202 9.18 2.32 -0.19
CA GLU A 202 8.82 2.96 -1.45
C GLU A 202 7.58 3.86 -1.30
N THR A 203 6.65 3.50 -0.43
CA THR A 203 5.50 4.34 -0.08
C THR A 203 5.96 5.65 0.55
N THR A 204 6.89 5.59 1.52
CA THR A 204 7.47 6.76 2.16
C THR A 204 8.19 7.65 1.14
N GLN A 205 9.01 7.06 0.26
CA GLN A 205 9.71 7.79 -0.79
C GLN A 205 8.76 8.50 -1.76
N LEU A 206 7.65 7.86 -2.14
CA LEU A 206 6.64 8.48 -3.01
C LEU A 206 5.96 9.66 -2.31
N LEU A 207 5.54 9.47 -1.07
CA LEU A 207 4.85 10.50 -0.28
C LEU A 207 5.76 11.73 -0.07
N GLN A 208 7.00 11.51 0.38
CA GLN A 208 7.97 12.58 0.60
C GLN A 208 8.32 13.31 -0.71
N GLY A 209 8.56 12.56 -1.80
CA GLY A 209 8.85 13.12 -3.11
C GLY A 209 7.69 13.95 -3.68
N ALA A 210 6.46 13.65 -3.28
CA ALA A 210 5.26 14.41 -3.63
C ALA A 210 4.97 15.58 -2.65
N GLY A 211 5.83 15.83 -1.67
CA GLY A 211 5.68 16.91 -0.70
C GLY A 211 4.76 16.57 0.49
N PHE A 212 4.37 15.31 0.67
CA PHE A 212 3.62 14.88 1.85
C PHE A 212 4.56 14.63 3.04
N GLN A 213 4.29 15.26 4.19
CA GLN A 213 5.12 15.10 5.39
C GLN A 213 4.83 13.75 6.06
N VAL A 214 5.79 12.82 6.01
CA VAL A 214 5.67 11.48 6.59
C VAL A 214 6.13 11.45 8.05
N PHE A 215 7.31 11.99 8.34
CA PHE A 215 7.86 12.03 9.70
C PHE A 215 7.75 13.45 10.25
N LYS A 216 7.24 13.56 11.47
CA LYS A 216 7.12 14.83 12.23
C LYS A 216 8.27 14.97 13.18
#